data_c0d787c9e8d945d8df83079e869a6496
#
_entry.id   c0d787c9e8d945d8df83079e869a6496
#
_cell.length_a   1.000
_cell.length_b   1.000
_cell.length_c   1.000
_cell.angle_alpha   90.00
_cell.angle_beta   90.00
_cell.angle_gamma   90.00
#
_symmetry.space_group_name_H-M   'P 1'
#
loop_
_entity.id
_entity.type
_entity.pdbx_description
1 polymer ?
#
loop_
_entity_poly.entity_id
_entity_poly.type
_entity_poly.pdbx_seq_one_letter_code
_entity_poly.pdbx_strand_id
1 'polypeptide(L)'
;MEDKINKKKGYLLVDMVLALALISILFLGIGKSYSTYIKNNYYIKEKIKVAEIINSLAMELKHNISFEDLRSINSGTYKISTLKINDLINSDIKEFLRKNLILHNKNHNDLGWTININHFDQYESIINIIYKNEKLYISENKEVKIYKFLEKSF
;
A
#
# COMPACT_ATOMS: atom_id res chain seq x y z
N MET A 1 55.89 -32.54 -34.56
CA MET A 1 55.84 -32.00 -33.22
C MET A 1 54.87 -30.81 -33.15
N GLU A 2 54.68 -30.03 -34.19
CA GLU A 2 53.77 -28.85 -34.28
C GLU A 2 52.25 -29.18 -34.15
N ASP A 3 51.82 -30.33 -34.70
CA ASP A 3 50.41 -30.74 -34.65
C ASP A 3 49.87 -30.99 -33.22
N LYS A 4 50.74 -31.47 -32.31
CA LYS A 4 50.34 -31.68 -30.91
C LYS A 4 50.19 -30.36 -30.12
N ILE A 5 50.93 -29.32 -30.51
CA ILE A 5 50.91 -28.01 -29.88
C ILE A 5 49.64 -27.26 -30.29
N ASN A 6 49.25 -27.36 -31.57
CA ASN A 6 48.01 -26.70 -32.08
C ASN A 6 46.73 -27.32 -31.50
N LYS A 7 46.67 -28.64 -31.31
CA LYS A 7 45.55 -29.29 -30.63
C LYS A 7 45.42 -28.85 -29.18
N LYS A 8 46.51 -28.71 -28.42
CA LYS A 8 46.46 -28.21 -27.03
C LYS A 8 45.96 -26.76 -26.94
N LYS A 9 46.34 -25.90 -27.90
CA LYS A 9 45.84 -24.51 -27.95
C LYS A 9 44.35 -24.45 -28.26
N GLY A 10 43.81 -25.32 -29.12
CA GLY A 10 42.39 -25.41 -29.41
C GLY A 10 41.53 -25.79 -28.18
N TYR A 11 41.99 -26.77 -27.38
CA TYR A 11 41.31 -27.16 -26.14
C TYR A 11 41.29 -26.02 -25.11
N LEU A 12 42.41 -25.31 -24.94
CA LEU A 12 42.49 -24.16 -24.04
C LEU A 12 41.50 -23.03 -24.41
N LEU A 13 41.30 -22.78 -25.70
CA LEU A 13 40.34 -21.80 -26.18
C LEU A 13 38.89 -22.19 -25.86
N VAL A 14 38.53 -23.47 -26.06
CA VAL A 14 37.22 -24.03 -25.76
C VAL A 14 36.92 -23.93 -24.24
N ASP A 15 37.91 -24.32 -23.42
CA ASP A 15 37.77 -24.23 -21.97
C ASP A 15 37.58 -22.80 -21.49
N MET A 16 38.29 -21.82 -22.06
CA MET A 16 38.07 -20.40 -21.75
C MET A 16 36.67 -19.92 -22.14
N VAL A 17 36.17 -20.32 -23.31
CA VAL A 17 34.83 -19.93 -23.77
C VAL A 17 33.75 -20.53 -22.86
N LEU A 18 33.91 -21.81 -22.48
CA LEU A 18 33.00 -22.49 -21.53
C LEU A 18 33.01 -21.81 -20.15
N ALA A 19 34.20 -21.50 -19.63
CA ALA A 19 34.34 -20.81 -18.36
C ALA A 19 33.65 -19.43 -18.39
N LEU A 20 33.85 -18.64 -19.46
CA LEU A 20 33.18 -17.34 -19.63
C LEU A 20 31.66 -17.49 -19.74
N ALA A 21 31.16 -18.51 -20.44
CA ALA A 21 29.73 -18.78 -20.55
C ALA A 21 29.13 -19.12 -19.18
N LEU A 22 29.78 -19.97 -18.38
CA LEU A 22 29.32 -20.30 -17.02
C LEU A 22 29.32 -19.10 -16.10
N ILE A 23 30.35 -18.27 -16.13
CA ILE A 23 30.44 -17.03 -15.35
C ILE A 23 29.32 -16.10 -15.74
N SER A 24 29.04 -15.96 -17.03
CA SER A 24 27.94 -15.08 -17.53
C SER A 24 26.56 -15.52 -17.01
N ILE A 25 26.31 -16.83 -17.01
CA ILE A 25 25.07 -17.42 -16.46
C ILE A 25 24.93 -17.12 -14.96
N LEU A 26 26.03 -17.26 -14.20
CA LEU A 26 26.03 -16.96 -12.77
C LEU A 26 25.75 -15.49 -12.51
N PHE A 27 26.37 -14.58 -13.26
CA PHE A 27 26.10 -13.14 -13.11
C PHE A 27 24.65 -12.77 -13.43
N LEU A 28 24.05 -13.37 -14.45
CA LEU A 28 22.64 -13.18 -14.78
C LEU A 28 21.73 -13.68 -13.64
N GLY A 29 22.05 -14.83 -13.06
CA GLY A 29 21.32 -15.40 -11.91
C GLY A 29 21.38 -14.49 -10.68
N ILE A 30 22.57 -14.01 -10.33
CA ILE A 30 22.78 -13.09 -9.21
C ILE A 30 22.03 -11.77 -9.45
N GLY A 31 22.15 -11.18 -10.66
CA GLY A 31 21.49 -9.94 -11.01
C GLY A 31 19.96 -10.03 -10.91
N LYS A 32 19.38 -11.14 -11.37
CA LYS A 32 17.94 -11.39 -11.25
C LYS A 32 17.52 -11.55 -9.79
N SER A 33 18.26 -12.28 -8.99
CA SER A 33 17.99 -12.47 -7.57
C SER A 33 18.06 -11.17 -6.81
N TYR A 34 19.06 -10.34 -7.06
CA TYR A 34 19.20 -9.01 -6.44
C TYR A 34 18.07 -8.06 -6.83
N SER A 35 17.68 -8.03 -8.11
CA SER A 35 16.53 -7.23 -8.56
C SER A 35 15.22 -7.65 -7.87
N THR A 36 14.99 -8.96 -7.73
CA THR A 36 13.84 -9.51 -7.04
C THR A 36 13.86 -9.15 -5.55
N TYR A 37 15.00 -9.22 -4.91
CA TYR A 37 15.18 -8.84 -3.50
C TYR A 37 14.83 -7.36 -3.27
N ILE A 38 15.33 -6.45 -4.13
CA ILE A 38 14.99 -5.01 -4.03
C ILE A 38 13.49 -4.77 -4.17
N LYS A 39 12.86 -5.40 -5.17
CA LYS A 39 11.40 -5.27 -5.39
C LYS A 39 10.59 -5.78 -4.20
N ASN A 40 10.97 -6.92 -3.64
CA ASN A 40 10.29 -7.49 -2.48
C ASN A 40 10.45 -6.60 -1.25
N ASN A 41 11.65 -6.07 -1.00
CA ASN A 41 11.88 -5.13 0.11
C ASN A 41 11.06 -3.84 -0.04
N TYR A 42 10.97 -3.30 -1.25
CA TYR A 42 10.13 -2.13 -1.51
C TYR A 42 8.64 -2.44 -1.25
N TYR A 43 8.16 -3.57 -1.75
CA TYR A 43 6.79 -4.03 -1.52
C TYR A 43 6.47 -4.18 -0.02
N ILE A 44 7.35 -4.83 0.74
CA ILE A 44 7.17 -5.05 2.18
C ILE A 44 7.14 -3.71 2.93
N LYS A 45 8.07 -2.80 2.62
CA LYS A 45 8.11 -1.46 3.24
C LYS A 45 6.84 -0.66 2.96
N GLU A 46 6.36 -0.70 1.73
CA GLU A 46 5.12 0.01 1.36
C GLU A 46 3.91 -0.60 2.07
N LYS A 47 3.84 -1.92 2.14
CA LYS A 47 2.76 -2.63 2.85
C LYS A 47 2.74 -2.30 4.35
N ILE A 48 3.87 -2.28 5.01
CA ILE A 48 3.99 -1.90 6.42
C ILE A 48 3.52 -0.45 6.60
N LYS A 49 4.01 0.48 5.78
CA LYS A 49 3.60 1.88 5.83
C LYS A 49 2.09 2.07 5.65
N VAL A 50 1.49 1.36 4.71
CA VAL A 50 0.03 1.39 4.51
C VAL A 50 -0.71 0.88 5.74
N ALA A 51 -0.26 -0.24 6.33
CA ALA A 51 -0.88 -0.79 7.53
C ALA A 51 -0.77 0.17 8.73
N GLU A 52 0.36 0.83 8.92
CA GLU A 52 0.56 1.85 9.95
C GLU A 52 -0.41 3.04 9.76
N ILE A 53 -0.51 3.57 8.54
CA ILE A 53 -1.41 4.68 8.20
C ILE A 53 -2.87 4.29 8.46
N ILE A 54 -3.31 3.11 8.01
CA ILE A 54 -4.68 2.61 8.23
C ILE A 54 -4.99 2.51 9.72
N ASN A 55 -4.07 1.93 10.50
CA ASN A 55 -4.27 1.78 11.93
C ASN A 55 -4.32 3.13 12.66
N SER A 56 -3.41 4.04 12.33
CA SER A 56 -3.39 5.39 12.90
C SER A 56 -4.68 6.15 12.57
N LEU A 57 -5.11 6.11 11.31
CA LEU A 57 -6.35 6.74 10.87
C LEU A 57 -7.58 6.12 11.57
N ALA A 58 -7.61 4.81 11.72
CA ALA A 58 -8.70 4.12 12.42
C ALA A 58 -8.77 4.51 13.91
N MET A 59 -7.61 4.68 14.56
CA MET A 59 -7.53 5.13 15.95
C MET A 59 -7.99 6.58 16.10
N GLU A 60 -7.53 7.47 15.23
CA GLU A 60 -7.97 8.88 15.19
C GLU A 60 -9.47 9.00 14.99
N LEU A 61 -10.04 8.27 14.02
CA LEU A 61 -11.47 8.24 13.79
C LEU A 61 -12.26 7.71 15.00
N LYS A 62 -11.73 6.70 15.67
CA LYS A 62 -12.41 6.09 16.82
C LYS A 62 -12.42 6.98 18.06
N HIS A 63 -11.34 7.74 18.29
CA HIS A 63 -11.18 8.49 19.53
C HIS A 63 -11.46 9.99 19.41
N ASN A 64 -11.27 10.57 18.23
CA ASN A 64 -11.26 12.01 18.03
C ASN A 64 -12.45 12.53 17.19
N ILE A 65 -13.30 11.66 16.62
CA ILE A 65 -14.53 12.09 15.94
C ILE A 65 -15.75 11.77 16.81
N SER A 66 -16.62 12.77 17.00
CA SER A 66 -17.90 12.52 17.65
C SER A 66 -18.89 11.88 16.67
N PHE A 67 -19.88 11.17 17.21
CA PHE A 67 -20.93 10.57 16.39
C PHE A 67 -21.71 11.61 15.59
N GLU A 68 -22.00 12.77 16.20
CA GLU A 68 -22.72 13.91 15.60
C GLU A 68 -21.90 14.52 14.45
N ASP A 69 -20.60 14.71 14.65
CA ASP A 69 -19.71 15.23 13.60
C ASP A 69 -19.67 14.30 12.40
N LEU A 70 -19.57 13.00 12.64
CA LEU A 70 -19.59 12.00 11.58
C LEU A 70 -20.92 12.00 10.82
N ARG A 71 -22.05 12.15 11.53
CA ARG A 71 -23.37 12.22 10.91
C ARG A 71 -23.60 13.48 10.08
N SER A 72 -22.85 14.54 10.34
CA SER A 72 -22.89 15.73 9.50
C SER A 72 -22.32 15.50 8.09
N ILE A 73 -21.58 14.39 7.89
CA ILE A 73 -21.03 13.97 6.60
C ILE A 73 -22.02 12.97 5.99
N ASN A 74 -22.43 13.20 4.76
CA ASN A 74 -23.34 12.29 4.07
C ASN A 74 -22.76 10.89 3.90
N SER A 75 -23.62 9.86 3.94
CA SER A 75 -23.19 8.50 3.56
C SER A 75 -22.70 8.49 2.12
N GLY A 76 -21.58 7.80 1.90
CA GLY A 76 -20.99 7.72 0.56
C GLY A 76 -19.55 7.24 0.54
N THR A 77 -19.02 7.12 -0.66
CA THR A 77 -17.62 6.77 -0.91
C THR A 77 -16.84 8.03 -1.23
N TYR A 78 -15.75 8.23 -0.51
CA TYR A 78 -14.90 9.41 -0.62
C TYR A 78 -13.47 9.01 -0.96
N LYS A 79 -12.86 9.74 -1.89
CA LYS A 79 -11.46 9.55 -2.27
C LYS A 79 -10.58 10.58 -1.58
N ILE A 80 -9.41 10.12 -1.11
CA ILE A 80 -8.42 10.98 -0.46
C ILE A 80 -7.09 10.83 -1.20
N SER A 81 -6.40 11.95 -1.47
CA SER A 81 -5.08 11.91 -2.06
C SER A 81 -4.04 11.44 -1.02
N THR A 82 -3.01 10.70 -1.45
CA THR A 82 -1.95 10.15 -0.59
C THR A 82 -1.21 11.24 0.21
N LEU A 83 -1.01 12.40 -0.37
CA LEU A 83 -0.34 13.54 0.29
C LEU A 83 -1.16 14.08 1.47
N LYS A 84 -2.48 14.03 1.37
CA LYS A 84 -3.39 14.55 2.40
C LYS A 84 -3.51 13.64 3.62
N ILE A 85 -3.20 12.35 3.49
CA ILE A 85 -3.20 11.40 4.63
C ILE A 85 -2.00 11.63 5.55
N ASN A 86 -0.85 12.00 5.02
CA ASN A 86 0.29 12.38 5.85
C ASN A 86 0.00 13.65 6.68
N ASP A 87 -0.78 14.58 6.12
CA ASP A 87 -1.23 15.78 6.84
C ASP A 87 -2.27 15.47 7.91
N LEU A 88 -3.03 14.39 7.76
CA LEU A 88 -4.08 13.98 8.67
C LEU A 88 -3.53 13.56 10.05
N ILE A 89 -2.39 12.92 10.09
CA ILE A 89 -1.73 12.49 11.35
C ILE A 89 -1.35 13.70 12.21
N ASN A 90 -1.24 14.91 11.60
CA ASN A 90 -0.82 16.14 12.25
C ASN A 90 -1.94 17.20 12.39
N SER A 91 -3.17 16.90 11.96
CA SER A 91 -4.28 17.85 11.95
C SER A 91 -5.52 17.32 12.67
N ASP A 92 -6.45 18.21 13.02
CA ASP A 92 -7.77 17.83 13.55
C ASP A 92 -8.52 16.99 12.50
N ILE A 93 -8.87 15.76 12.86
CA ILE A 93 -9.56 14.79 12.00
C ILE A 93 -10.88 15.34 11.44
N LYS A 94 -11.62 16.14 12.21
CA LYS A 94 -12.89 16.74 11.79
C LYS A 94 -12.70 17.73 10.64
N GLU A 95 -11.73 18.61 10.80
CA GLU A 95 -11.40 19.61 9.79
C GLU A 95 -10.84 18.95 8.54
N PHE A 96 -10.02 17.93 8.70
CA PHE A 96 -9.49 17.12 7.61
C PHE A 96 -10.61 16.47 6.79
N LEU A 97 -11.54 15.77 7.43
CA LEU A 97 -12.65 15.10 6.74
C LEU A 97 -13.51 16.10 5.97
N ARG A 98 -13.87 17.23 6.59
CA ARG A 98 -14.68 18.27 5.92
C ARG A 98 -14.01 18.88 4.70
N LYS A 99 -12.68 19.11 4.75
CA LYS A 99 -11.94 19.77 3.66
C LYS A 99 -11.54 18.81 2.54
N ASN A 100 -11.32 17.54 2.84
CA ASN A 100 -10.57 16.62 1.97
C ASN A 100 -11.38 15.44 1.45
N LEU A 101 -12.60 15.23 1.95
CA LEU A 101 -13.49 14.23 1.40
C LEU A 101 -14.07 14.73 0.08
N ILE A 102 -13.59 14.15 -1.02
CA ILE A 102 -14.16 14.39 -2.35
C ILE A 102 -15.07 13.22 -2.66
N LEU A 103 -16.37 13.48 -2.87
CA LEU A 103 -17.33 12.45 -3.22
C LEU A 103 -16.83 11.70 -4.48
N HIS A 104 -16.66 10.41 -4.36
CA HIS A 104 -16.14 9.58 -5.45
C HIS A 104 -17.24 9.32 -6.47
N ASN A 105 -17.06 9.81 -7.68
CA ASN A 105 -17.94 9.48 -8.80
C ASN A 105 -17.49 8.13 -9.37
N LYS A 106 -18.40 7.16 -9.53
CA LYS A 106 -18.16 5.75 -9.88
C LYS A 106 -17.32 5.47 -11.15
N ASN A 107 -16.94 6.51 -11.89
CA ASN A 107 -16.24 6.39 -13.18
C ASN A 107 -14.71 6.50 -13.10
N HIS A 108 -14.11 6.59 -11.91
CA HIS A 108 -12.66 6.64 -11.74
C HIS A 108 -12.15 5.39 -11.03
N ASN A 109 -11.02 4.87 -11.53
CA ASN A 109 -10.30 3.74 -10.93
C ASN A 109 -10.16 3.91 -9.41
N ASP A 110 -10.57 2.88 -8.64
CA ASP A 110 -10.53 2.80 -7.18
C ASP A 110 -9.11 2.71 -6.60
N LEU A 111 -8.13 3.31 -7.29
CA LEU A 111 -6.74 3.31 -6.87
C LEU A 111 -6.46 4.39 -5.83
N GLY A 112 -5.69 4.02 -4.81
CA GLY A 112 -5.30 4.91 -3.71
C GLY A 112 -6.18 4.74 -2.48
N TRP A 113 -6.32 5.82 -1.73
CA TRP A 113 -7.07 5.85 -0.48
C TRP A 113 -8.54 6.18 -0.71
N THR A 114 -9.41 5.35 -0.14
CA THR A 114 -10.87 5.51 -0.21
C THR A 114 -11.45 5.33 1.18
N ILE A 115 -12.38 6.20 1.57
CA ILE A 115 -13.16 6.08 2.80
C ILE A 115 -14.62 5.90 2.43
N ASN A 116 -15.23 4.85 2.95
CA ASN A 116 -16.66 4.56 2.80
C ASN A 116 -17.37 4.84 4.12
N ILE A 117 -18.31 5.76 4.13
CA ILE A 117 -19.07 6.13 5.32
C ILE A 117 -20.51 5.63 5.13
N ASN A 118 -20.96 4.78 6.04
CA ASN A 118 -22.32 4.25 6.06
C ASN A 118 -22.95 4.51 7.41
N HIS A 119 -24.08 5.20 7.41
CA HIS A 119 -24.93 5.39 8.60
C HIS A 119 -26.00 4.30 8.58
N PHE A 120 -25.92 3.35 9.51
CA PHE A 120 -26.86 2.22 9.55
C PHE A 120 -28.18 2.61 10.22
N ASP A 121 -28.09 3.27 11.36
CA ASP A 121 -29.26 3.75 12.10
C ASP A 121 -28.91 5.03 12.87
N GLN A 122 -29.77 5.44 13.82
CA GLN A 122 -29.53 6.62 14.63
C GLN A 122 -28.46 6.44 15.73
N TYR A 123 -27.87 5.23 15.86
CA TYR A 123 -26.92 4.89 16.92
C TYR A 123 -25.59 4.35 16.41
N GLU A 124 -25.51 3.88 15.16
CA GLU A 124 -24.32 3.27 14.59
C GLU A 124 -23.94 3.87 13.25
N SER A 125 -22.65 4.16 13.10
CA SER A 125 -22.03 4.53 11.82
C SER A 125 -20.78 3.67 11.60
N ILE A 126 -20.61 3.17 10.39
CA ILE A 126 -19.46 2.36 9.99
C ILE A 126 -18.64 3.12 8.97
N ILE A 127 -17.34 3.18 9.22
CA ILE A 127 -16.35 3.74 8.30
C ILE A 127 -15.45 2.61 7.83
N ASN A 128 -15.38 2.40 6.53
CA ASN A 128 -14.41 1.49 5.92
C ASN A 128 -13.30 2.28 5.26
N ILE A 129 -12.07 2.10 5.71
CA ILE A 129 -10.87 2.70 5.16
C ILE A 129 -10.25 1.67 4.23
N ILE A 130 -10.09 2.01 2.96
CA ILE A 130 -9.61 1.09 1.92
C ILE A 130 -8.41 1.73 1.22
N TYR A 131 -7.34 0.97 1.07
CA TYR A 131 -6.21 1.32 0.21
C TYR A 131 -6.01 0.26 -0.87
N LYS A 132 -5.89 0.70 -2.12
CA LYS A 132 -5.62 -0.17 -3.27
C LYS A 132 -4.48 0.37 -4.11
N ASN A 133 -3.50 -0.48 -4.41
CA ASN A 133 -2.42 -0.20 -5.34
C ASN A 133 -2.19 -1.40 -6.25
N GLU A 134 -2.65 -1.31 -7.49
CA GLU A 134 -2.55 -2.40 -8.47
C GLU A 134 -1.11 -2.72 -8.86
N LYS A 135 -0.23 -1.71 -8.95
CA LYS A 135 1.17 -1.91 -9.34
C LYS A 135 1.95 -2.73 -8.32
N LEU A 136 1.56 -2.63 -7.06
CA LEU A 136 2.17 -3.35 -5.95
C LEU A 136 1.31 -4.51 -5.45
N TYR A 137 0.13 -4.75 -6.05
CA TYR A 137 -0.83 -5.77 -5.60
C TYR A 137 -1.17 -5.65 -4.10
N ILE A 138 -1.22 -4.40 -3.57
CA ILE A 138 -1.59 -4.11 -2.19
C ILE A 138 -3.08 -3.77 -2.16
N SER A 139 -3.83 -4.47 -1.31
CA SER A 139 -5.22 -4.16 -0.99
C SER A 139 -5.40 -4.36 0.51
N GLU A 140 -5.59 -3.26 1.24
CA GLU A 140 -5.80 -3.25 2.69
C GLU A 140 -7.15 -2.59 3.00
N ASN A 141 -7.85 -3.12 4.00
CA ASN A 141 -9.15 -2.63 4.45
C ASN A 141 -9.21 -2.66 5.98
N LYS A 142 -9.80 -1.61 6.56
CA LYS A 142 -10.05 -1.50 8.00
C LYS A 142 -11.45 -0.95 8.24
N GLU A 143 -12.26 -1.66 9.01
CA GLU A 143 -13.56 -1.21 9.46
C GLU A 143 -13.45 -0.56 10.85
N VAL A 144 -14.09 0.60 10.98
CA VAL A 144 -14.22 1.33 12.26
C VAL A 144 -15.69 1.56 12.52
N LYS A 145 -16.16 1.11 13.69
CA LYS A 145 -17.53 1.32 14.16
C LYS A 145 -17.55 2.43 15.19
N ILE A 146 -18.43 3.38 15.00
CA ILE A 146 -18.64 4.54 15.89
C ILE A 146 -20.09 4.51 16.36
N TYR A 147 -20.26 4.50 17.68
CA TYR A 147 -21.57 4.40 18.32
C TYR A 147 -21.91 5.71 19.01
N LYS A 148 -23.20 6.07 18.99
CA LYS A 148 -23.73 7.11 19.84
C LYS A 148 -23.77 6.64 21.27
N PHE A 149 -23.02 7.31 22.14
CA PHE A 149 -23.15 7.09 23.57
C PHE A 149 -24.53 7.65 24.01
N LEU A 150 -25.40 6.73 24.46
CA LEU A 150 -26.59 7.14 25.19
C LEU A 150 -26.13 7.60 26.57
N GLU A 151 -26.09 8.92 26.81
CA GLU A 151 -26.02 9.42 28.16
C GLU A 151 -27.22 8.83 28.92
N LYS A 152 -26.95 7.95 29.87
CA LYS A 152 -27.98 7.56 30.85
C LYS A 152 -28.27 8.82 31.63
N SER A 153 -29.39 9.45 31.35
CA SER A 153 -30.00 10.43 32.24
C SER A 153 -30.34 9.70 33.54
N PHE A 154 -29.51 9.91 34.57
CA PHE A 154 -29.81 9.55 35.94
C PHE A 154 -30.77 10.61 36.54
#